data_e7f4faecc1cdccf93342cd200007fad2
#
_entry.id   e7f4faecc1cdccf93342cd200007fad2
#
_cell.length_a   1.000
_cell.length_b   1.000
_cell.length_c   1.000
_cell.angle_alpha   90.00
_cell.angle_beta   90.00
_cell.angle_gamma   90.00
#
_symmetry.space_group_name_H-M   'P 1'
#
loop_
_entity.id
_entity.type
_entity.pdbx_description
1 polymer ?
#
loop_
_entity_poly.entity_id
_entity_poly.type
_entity_poly.pdbx_seq_one_letter_code
_entity_poly.pdbx_strand_id
1 'polypeptide(L)' 'MTYSLNDVTIKNRVKLVRIEQNKYAQGELAKLIGVTRQTMNLIEAQNYNPSIKVCLLIAKHLEVPVDKLFWMEE' A
#
# COMPACT_ATOMS: atom_id res chain seq x y z
N MET A 1 9.76 -21.25 -14.97
CA MET A 1 9.71 -20.55 -13.69
C MET A 1 8.27 -20.46 -13.22
N THR A 2 8.02 -20.83 -11.99
CA THR A 2 6.67 -20.80 -11.44
C THR A 2 6.55 -19.67 -10.42
N TYR A 3 5.35 -19.08 -10.38
CA TYR A 3 5.02 -18.06 -9.38
C TYR A 3 4.02 -18.68 -8.40
N SER A 4 4.38 -18.76 -7.14
CA SER A 4 3.49 -19.26 -6.10
C SER A 4 3.48 -18.28 -4.93
N LEU A 5 2.59 -18.51 -3.96
CA LEU A 5 2.48 -17.65 -2.79
C LEU A 5 3.79 -17.54 -2.01
N ASN A 6 4.63 -18.57 -2.05
CA ASN A 6 5.87 -18.57 -1.30
C ASN A 6 7.04 -17.92 -2.05
N ASP A 7 6.85 -17.61 -3.33
CA ASP A 7 7.93 -17.13 -4.20
C ASP A 7 7.90 -15.62 -4.44
N VAL A 8 6.82 -14.96 -4.07
CA VAL A 8 6.64 -13.55 -4.35
C VAL A 8 6.25 -12.78 -3.09
N THR A 9 6.64 -11.52 -3.06
CA THR A 9 6.18 -10.59 -2.04
C THR A 9 5.57 -9.39 -2.74
N ILE A 10 4.65 -8.73 -2.06
CA ILE A 10 4.07 -7.49 -2.58
C ILE A 10 4.82 -6.32 -1.97
N LYS A 11 5.34 -5.49 -2.82
CA LYS A 11 6.02 -4.25 -2.43
C LYS A 11 5.18 -3.06 -2.84
N ASN A 12 5.42 -1.93 -2.22
CA ASN A 12 4.67 -0.72 -2.55
C ASN A 12 5.52 0.53 -2.33
N ARG A 13 5.03 1.63 -2.87
CA ARG A 13 5.63 2.95 -2.65
C ARG A 13 4.62 3.91 -2.03
N VAL A 14 3.73 3.38 -1.21
CA VAL A 14 2.66 4.18 -0.58
C VAL A 14 3.24 5.32 0.24
N LYS A 15 4.21 5.03 1.09
CA LYS A 15 4.84 6.05 1.93
C LYS A 15 5.49 7.15 1.10
N LEU A 16 6.25 6.77 0.07
CA LEU A 16 6.92 7.73 -0.79
C LEU A 16 5.92 8.66 -1.47
N VAL A 17 4.89 8.07 -2.09
CA VAL A 17 3.87 8.85 -2.80
C VAL A 17 3.11 9.74 -1.82
N ARG A 18 2.73 9.21 -0.66
CA ARG A 18 2.01 9.98 0.35
C ARG A 18 2.81 11.21 0.79
N ILE A 19 4.10 11.01 1.06
CA ILE A 19 4.99 12.10 1.49
C ILE A 19 5.18 13.11 0.37
N GLU A 20 5.42 12.64 -0.86
CA GLU A 20 5.60 13.54 -2.01
C GLU A 20 4.37 14.40 -2.26
N GLN A 21 3.19 13.82 -2.14
CA GLN A 21 1.95 14.56 -2.35
C GLN A 21 1.66 15.55 -1.21
N ASN A 22 2.15 15.24 -0.01
CA ASN A 22 1.93 16.07 1.18
C ASN A 22 0.46 16.38 1.41
N LYS A 23 -0.41 15.42 1.10
CA LYS A 23 -1.86 15.61 1.19
C LYS A 23 -2.43 14.99 2.47
N TYR A 24 -1.92 13.79 2.82
CA TYR A 24 -2.39 13.05 4.00
C TYR A 24 -1.23 12.65 4.88
N ALA A 25 -1.40 12.80 6.21
CA ALA A 25 -0.55 12.12 7.16
C ALA A 25 -0.90 10.62 7.16
N GLN A 26 0.00 9.79 7.66
CA GLN A 26 -0.21 8.34 7.71
C GLN A 26 -1.53 7.98 8.40
N GLY A 27 -1.81 8.58 9.56
CA GLY A 27 -3.04 8.30 10.30
C GLY A 27 -4.29 8.78 9.59
N GLU A 28 -4.19 9.88 8.85
CA GLU A 28 -5.31 10.40 8.08
C GLU A 28 -5.68 9.45 6.94
N LEU A 29 -4.69 8.97 6.21
CA LEU A 29 -4.94 8.03 5.13
C LEU A 29 -5.51 6.73 5.67
N ALA A 30 -4.96 6.22 6.78
CA ALA A 30 -5.45 5.03 7.44
C ALA A 30 -6.94 5.17 7.78
N LYS A 31 -7.32 6.29 8.36
CA LYS A 31 -8.70 6.56 8.73
C LYS A 31 -9.63 6.61 7.52
N LEU A 32 -9.18 7.24 6.44
CA LEU A 32 -9.97 7.35 5.22
C LEU A 32 -10.28 5.98 4.60
N ILE A 33 -9.33 5.07 4.63
CA ILE A 33 -9.54 3.74 4.03
C ILE A 33 -10.09 2.72 5.02
N GLY A 34 -10.20 3.07 6.30
CA GLY A 34 -10.83 2.20 7.29
C GLY A 34 -9.91 1.18 7.94
N VAL A 35 -8.61 1.45 7.99
CA VAL A 35 -7.66 0.60 8.72
C VAL A 35 -7.06 1.41 9.88
N THR A 36 -6.42 0.70 10.81
CA THR A 36 -5.72 1.38 11.90
C THR A 36 -4.44 2.01 11.39
N ARG A 37 -3.94 3.01 12.09
CA ARG A 37 -2.64 3.61 11.78
C ARG A 37 -1.53 2.56 11.86
N GLN A 38 -1.63 1.63 12.83
CA GLN A 38 -0.65 0.55 12.96
C GLN A 38 -0.63 -0.33 11.72
N THR A 39 -1.80 -0.69 11.18
CA THR A 39 -1.88 -1.47 9.94
C THR A 39 -1.26 -0.69 8.78
N MET A 40 -1.57 0.60 8.65
CA MET A 40 -0.98 1.43 7.60
C MET A 40 0.54 1.48 7.74
N ASN A 41 1.05 1.60 8.97
CA ASN A 41 2.49 1.59 9.20
C ASN A 41 3.12 0.28 8.74
N LEU A 42 2.48 -0.86 9.02
CA LEU A 42 2.96 -2.16 8.57
C LEU A 42 2.97 -2.28 7.05
N ILE A 43 1.94 -1.76 6.40
CA ILE A 43 1.86 -1.73 4.93
C ILE A 43 3.03 -0.92 4.37
N GLU A 44 3.22 0.29 4.86
CA GLU A 44 4.28 1.18 4.37
C GLU A 44 5.68 0.64 4.66
N ALA A 45 5.83 -0.14 5.73
CA ALA A 45 7.10 -0.76 6.09
C ALA A 45 7.38 -2.05 5.32
N GLN A 46 6.51 -2.44 4.39
CA GLN A 46 6.65 -3.66 3.59
C GLN A 46 6.52 -4.95 4.43
N ASN A 47 5.86 -4.87 5.58
CA ASN A 47 5.73 -5.98 6.52
C ASN A 47 4.32 -6.56 6.59
N TYR A 48 3.48 -6.26 5.60
CA TYR A 48 2.09 -6.66 5.62
C TYR A 48 1.58 -6.79 4.19
N ASN A 49 0.89 -7.87 3.90
CA ASN A 49 0.25 -8.08 2.59
C ASN A 49 -1.19 -7.54 2.67
N PRO A 50 -1.44 -6.33 2.18
CA PRO A 50 -2.80 -5.80 2.21
C PRO A 50 -3.70 -6.56 1.24
N SER A 51 -4.99 -6.61 1.56
CA SER A 51 -5.98 -7.19 0.66
C SER A 51 -6.07 -6.33 -0.61
N ILE A 52 -6.60 -6.91 -1.68
CA ILE A 52 -6.80 -6.14 -2.92
C ILE A 52 -7.72 -4.93 -2.68
N LYS A 53 -8.70 -5.09 -1.81
CA LYS A 53 -9.60 -3.99 -1.48
C LYS A 53 -8.86 -2.82 -0.86
N VAL A 54 -7.96 -3.10 0.08
CA VAL A 54 -7.14 -2.07 0.72
C VAL A 54 -6.22 -1.40 -0.32
N CYS A 55 -5.58 -2.20 -1.17
CA CYS A 55 -4.70 -1.66 -2.22
C CYS A 55 -5.46 -0.69 -3.15
N LEU A 56 -6.65 -1.08 -3.57
CA LEU A 56 -7.46 -0.25 -4.47
C LEU A 56 -7.93 1.04 -3.77
N LEU A 57 -8.27 0.96 -2.49
CA LEU A 57 -8.67 2.15 -1.73
C LEU A 57 -7.52 3.13 -1.56
N ILE A 58 -6.34 2.62 -1.25
CA ILE A 58 -5.14 3.47 -1.13
C ILE A 58 -4.87 4.16 -2.47
N ALA A 59 -4.87 3.37 -3.55
CA ALA A 59 -4.62 3.91 -4.88
C ALA A 59 -5.63 4.99 -5.26
N LYS A 60 -6.90 4.77 -4.91
CA LYS A 60 -7.95 5.74 -5.19
C LYS A 60 -7.70 7.06 -4.46
N HIS A 61 -7.40 7.01 -3.17
CA HIS A 61 -7.19 8.22 -2.38
C HIS A 61 -5.91 8.96 -2.78
N LEU A 62 -4.89 8.24 -3.18
CA LEU A 62 -3.64 8.86 -3.65
C LEU A 62 -3.70 9.25 -5.13
N GLU A 63 -4.76 8.85 -5.83
CA GLU A 63 -4.96 9.14 -7.25
C GLU A 63 -3.80 8.65 -8.11
N VAL A 64 -3.32 7.45 -7.80
CA VAL A 64 -2.25 6.78 -8.54
C VAL A 64 -2.79 5.41 -8.97
N PRO A 65 -2.53 4.98 -10.22
CA PRO A 65 -2.94 3.64 -10.62
C PRO A 65 -2.35 2.59 -9.70
N VAL A 66 -3.13 1.56 -9.37
CA VAL A 66 -2.73 0.54 -8.40
C VAL A 66 -1.44 -0.18 -8.82
N ASP A 67 -1.25 -0.41 -10.12
CA ASP A 67 -0.06 -1.08 -10.64
C ASP A 67 1.19 -0.19 -10.62
N LYS A 68 1.03 1.11 -10.40
CA LYS A 68 2.14 2.02 -10.17
C LYS A 68 2.49 2.15 -8.70
N LEU A 69 1.61 1.66 -7.83
CA LEU A 69 1.75 1.81 -6.39
C LEU A 69 2.16 0.50 -5.71
N PHE A 70 1.69 -0.62 -6.22
CA PHE A 70 1.97 -1.97 -5.70
C PHE A 70 2.50 -2.86 -6.81
N TRP A 71 3.44 -3.74 -6.49
CA TRP A 71 3.98 -4.70 -7.48
C TRP A 71 4.46 -5.97 -6.78
N MET A 72 4.64 -7.02 -7.58
CA MET A 72 5.24 -8.26 -7.11
C MET A 72 6.75 -8.19 -7.24
N GLU A 73 7.42 -8.68 -6.21
CA GLU A 73 8.87 -8.84 -6.22
C GLU A 73 9.21 -10.29 -5.91
N GLU A 74 10.03 -10.87 -6.75
CA GLU A 74 10.44 -12.27 -6.61
C GLU A 74 11.65 -12.44 -5.72
#